data_e6ee3ba9825b17781c60cd557c485228
#
_entry.id   e6ee3ba9825b17781c60cd557c485228
#
_cell.length_a   1.000
_cell.length_b   1.000
_cell.length_c   1.000
_cell.angle_alpha   90.00
_cell.angle_beta   90.00
_cell.angle_gamma   90.00
#
_symmetry.space_group_name_H-M   'P 1'
#
loop_
_entity.id
_entity.type
_entity.pdbx_description
1 polymer ?
#
loop_
_entity_poly.entity_id
_entity_poly.type
_entity_poly.pdbx_seq_one_letter_code
_entity_poly.pdbx_strand_id
1 'polypeptide(L)'
;MSSNQKTTVIVVGMILTAVVIGMAINRPNAGSNQSSNSNNQVLSQNSTNDHHKPQPTDSTVFNNLLDKTAPDFSLESYDGSQYKLSDLKGKNVLLFFNEGLMCYPACWNQIAAFGKDKELADKALVLNITTDSKDRWKEAVTKMPELSSAITVFDADRKVSNAYGVLKLESSMHRGQFPGHTYVLIDKEGVVRFIKDDVQMAVRNKELLEEVNKLSS
;
A
#
# COMPACT_ATOMS: atom_id res chain seq x y z
N MET A 1 52.32 4.29 -27.89
CA MET A 1 52.44 2.84 -27.56
C MET A 1 51.03 2.29 -27.34
N SER A 2 50.66 1.42 -28.26
CA SER A 2 49.36 0.78 -28.40
C SER A 2 49.18 -0.32 -27.33
N SER A 3 48.01 -0.46 -26.76
CA SER A 3 47.59 -1.71 -26.14
C SER A 3 46.10 -1.92 -26.36
N ASN A 4 45.81 -2.79 -27.32
CA ASN A 4 44.51 -3.37 -27.60
C ASN A 4 44.07 -4.25 -26.42
N GLN A 5 42.87 -4.06 -25.92
CA GLN A 5 42.18 -5.12 -25.15
C GLN A 5 41.04 -5.71 -25.96
N LYS A 6 41.14 -6.99 -26.18
CA LYS A 6 40.24 -7.82 -26.98
C LYS A 6 38.97 -8.14 -26.20
N THR A 7 37.85 -7.86 -26.82
CA THR A 7 36.52 -8.28 -26.37
C THR A 7 36.37 -9.78 -26.56
N THR A 8 36.16 -10.53 -25.47
CA THR A 8 35.80 -11.96 -25.53
C THR A 8 34.29 -12.08 -25.43
N VAL A 9 33.68 -12.42 -26.56
CA VAL A 9 32.26 -12.80 -26.64
C VAL A 9 32.15 -14.28 -26.29
N ILE A 10 31.47 -14.62 -25.22
CA ILE A 10 31.12 -16.01 -24.91
C ILE A 10 29.67 -16.23 -25.34
N VAL A 11 29.52 -16.98 -26.42
CA VAL A 11 28.25 -17.52 -26.89
C VAL A 11 28.02 -18.83 -26.14
N VAL A 12 27.03 -18.90 -25.27
CA VAL A 12 26.56 -20.16 -24.66
C VAL A 12 25.29 -20.58 -25.39
N GLY A 13 25.45 -21.71 -26.09
CA GLY A 13 24.37 -22.28 -26.89
C GLY A 13 23.25 -22.92 -26.07
N MET A 14 22.05 -22.84 -26.62
CA MET A 14 20.84 -23.56 -26.19
C MET A 14 21.01 -25.06 -26.37
N ILE A 15 20.59 -25.80 -25.36
CA ILE A 15 20.18 -27.21 -25.51
C ILE A 15 18.73 -27.33 -25.05
N LEU A 16 17.87 -27.50 -26.04
CA LEU A 16 16.47 -27.95 -25.88
C LEU A 16 16.47 -29.47 -25.71
N THR A 17 15.96 -29.98 -24.62
CA THR A 17 15.48 -31.36 -24.53
C THR A 17 14.02 -31.41 -24.14
N ALA A 18 13.21 -31.71 -25.13
CA ALA A 18 11.82 -32.08 -24.95
C ALA A 18 11.74 -33.52 -24.45
N VAL A 19 11.09 -33.74 -23.31
CA VAL A 19 10.67 -35.08 -22.89
C VAL A 19 9.13 -35.10 -22.90
N VAL A 20 8.60 -35.82 -23.88
CA VAL A 20 7.19 -36.19 -23.97
C VAL A 20 7.06 -37.53 -23.27
N ILE A 21 6.29 -37.61 -22.20
CA ILE A 21 5.82 -38.86 -21.64
C ILE A 21 4.30 -38.80 -21.63
N GLY A 22 3.73 -39.50 -22.58
CA GLY A 22 2.32 -39.85 -22.59
C GLY A 22 2.04 -41.03 -21.62
N MET A 23 1.00 -40.92 -20.85
CA MET A 23 0.41 -42.12 -20.25
C MET A 23 -1.11 -42.09 -20.36
N ALA A 24 -1.55 -43.21 -20.83
CA ALA A 24 -2.87 -43.50 -21.31
C ALA A 24 -3.95 -43.62 -20.22
N ILE A 25 -5.11 -43.34 -20.69
CA ILE A 25 -6.45 -43.53 -20.15
C ILE A 25 -6.70 -44.97 -19.67
N ASN A 26 -7.28 -45.14 -18.49
CA ASN A 26 -8.12 -46.31 -18.25
C ASN A 26 -9.32 -45.89 -17.38
N ARG A 27 -10.52 -45.93 -18.00
CA ARG A 27 -11.81 -45.99 -17.33
C ARG A 27 -12.25 -47.46 -17.21
N PRO A 28 -12.94 -47.84 -16.17
CA PRO A 28 -14.11 -48.68 -16.37
C PRO A 28 -15.37 -48.04 -15.82
N ASN A 29 -16.40 -48.34 -16.55
CA ASN A 29 -17.80 -47.98 -16.42
C ASN A 29 -18.53 -49.03 -15.56
N ALA A 30 -19.70 -48.58 -15.07
CA ALA A 30 -20.92 -49.38 -14.83
C ALA A 30 -21.31 -49.78 -13.41
N GLY A 31 -22.54 -49.42 -13.11
CA GLY A 31 -23.48 -50.23 -12.36
C GLY A 31 -24.20 -49.49 -11.24
N SER A 32 -25.25 -48.80 -11.56
CA SER A 32 -26.70 -48.98 -11.26
C SER A 32 -27.11 -49.38 -9.84
N ASN A 33 -28.08 -48.62 -9.39
CA ASN A 33 -29.30 -48.96 -8.67
C ASN A 33 -29.40 -48.74 -7.15
N GLN A 34 -30.30 -47.87 -6.89
CA GLN A 34 -31.58 -47.89 -6.12
C GLN A 34 -31.53 -47.56 -4.65
N SER A 35 -32.17 -46.52 -4.39
CA SER A 35 -33.45 -46.35 -3.68
C SER A 35 -33.45 -46.33 -2.16
N SER A 36 -34.03 -45.28 -1.73
CA SER A 36 -34.94 -45.05 -0.62
C SER A 36 -34.42 -44.68 0.77
N ASN A 37 -34.91 -43.55 1.10
CA ASN A 37 -35.68 -43.19 2.29
C ASN A 37 -35.01 -42.32 3.36
N SER A 38 -35.47 -41.14 3.38
CA SER A 38 -35.91 -40.31 4.54
C SER A 38 -35.07 -40.38 5.80
N ASN A 39 -34.44 -39.29 6.15
CA ASN A 39 -34.91 -38.46 7.24
C ASN A 39 -34.19 -37.11 7.28
N ASN A 40 -34.99 -36.06 7.40
CA ASN A 40 -34.59 -34.70 7.69
C ASN A 40 -33.62 -34.62 8.87
N GLN A 41 -32.42 -34.13 8.62
CA GLN A 41 -31.77 -33.22 9.55
C GLN A 41 -31.14 -32.11 8.72
N VAL A 42 -31.81 -30.95 8.74
CA VAL A 42 -31.27 -29.68 8.28
C VAL A 42 -30.16 -29.32 9.26
N LEU A 43 -28.96 -29.82 9.01
CA LEU A 43 -27.76 -29.18 9.50
C LEU A 43 -27.39 -28.13 8.44
N SER A 44 -27.84 -26.93 8.70
CA SER A 44 -27.38 -25.73 8.03
C SER A 44 -25.88 -25.64 8.23
N GLN A 45 -25.11 -26.27 7.33
CA GLN A 45 -23.70 -25.97 7.18
C GLN A 45 -23.62 -24.69 6.37
N ASN A 46 -23.81 -23.58 7.08
CA ASN A 46 -23.49 -22.26 6.59
C ASN A 46 -21.97 -22.08 6.70
N SER A 47 -21.20 -22.88 5.97
CA SER A 47 -19.80 -22.54 5.70
C SER A 47 -19.79 -21.53 4.57
N THR A 48 -20.16 -20.31 4.90
CA THR A 48 -19.97 -19.16 4.04
C THR A 48 -18.46 -18.98 3.86
N ASN A 49 -18.00 -19.20 2.64
CA ASN A 49 -16.74 -18.66 2.13
C ASN A 49 -16.84 -17.12 2.07
N ASP A 50 -16.95 -16.49 3.23
CA ASP A 50 -17.12 -15.03 3.36
C ASP A 50 -15.77 -14.28 3.40
N HIS A 51 -14.67 -15.02 3.18
CA HIS A 51 -13.32 -14.45 3.26
C HIS A 51 -12.92 -13.54 2.09
N HIS A 52 -13.78 -13.36 1.08
CA HIS A 52 -13.46 -12.58 -0.12
C HIS A 52 -14.49 -11.49 -0.48
N LYS A 53 -15.48 -11.24 0.36
CA LYS A 53 -16.33 -10.06 0.12
C LYS A 53 -15.59 -8.81 0.57
N PRO A 54 -15.40 -7.82 -0.32
CA PRO A 54 -14.84 -6.54 0.08
C PRO A 54 -15.66 -5.96 1.22
N GLN A 55 -15.00 -5.55 2.30
CA GLN A 55 -15.67 -4.82 3.38
C GLN A 55 -16.37 -3.58 2.79
N PRO A 56 -17.56 -3.20 3.29
CA PRO A 56 -18.21 -1.98 2.84
C PRO A 56 -17.31 -0.76 3.09
N THR A 57 -17.43 0.23 2.23
CA THR A 57 -16.74 1.52 2.42
C THR A 57 -17.36 2.29 3.58
N ASP A 58 -16.50 2.97 4.33
CA ASP A 58 -16.90 3.89 5.40
C ASP A 58 -15.89 5.04 5.47
N SER A 59 -16.31 6.21 5.04
CA SER A 59 -15.50 7.44 5.06
C SER A 59 -15.89 8.41 6.20
N THR A 60 -16.75 8.00 7.11
CA THR A 60 -17.32 8.90 8.13
C THR A 60 -16.24 9.53 9.00
N VAL A 61 -15.33 8.71 9.56
CA VAL A 61 -14.23 9.21 10.41
C VAL A 61 -13.29 10.09 9.59
N PHE A 62 -12.91 9.65 8.38
CA PHE A 62 -12.00 10.36 7.49
C PHE A 62 -12.54 11.76 7.12
N ASN A 63 -13.80 11.84 6.68
CA ASN A 63 -14.42 13.11 6.30
C ASN A 63 -14.54 14.08 7.47
N ASN A 64 -14.72 13.57 8.69
CA ASN A 64 -14.80 14.37 9.90
C ASN A 64 -13.45 14.90 10.40
N LEU A 65 -12.33 14.53 9.78
CA LEU A 65 -11.00 15.09 10.10
C LEU A 65 -10.85 16.55 9.65
N LEU A 66 -11.51 16.93 8.56
CA LEU A 66 -11.36 18.27 7.99
C LEU A 66 -11.68 19.36 9.01
N ASP A 67 -10.82 20.35 9.11
CA ASP A 67 -10.88 21.46 10.07
C ASP A 67 -10.88 21.05 11.56
N LYS A 68 -10.37 19.84 11.85
CA LYS A 68 -10.16 19.36 13.22
C LYS A 68 -8.68 19.17 13.51
N THR A 69 -8.34 19.19 14.80
CA THR A 69 -7.01 18.78 15.25
C THR A 69 -6.74 17.36 14.80
N ALA A 70 -5.63 17.16 14.11
CA ALA A 70 -5.22 15.82 13.64
C ALA A 70 -4.97 14.88 14.83
N PRO A 71 -5.39 13.60 14.75
CA PRO A 71 -5.04 12.60 15.76
C PRO A 71 -3.52 12.47 15.91
N ASP A 72 -3.01 12.59 17.15
CA ASP A 72 -1.58 12.48 17.42
C ASP A 72 -1.07 11.04 17.25
N PHE A 73 0.18 10.90 16.87
CA PHE A 73 0.84 9.60 16.74
C PHE A 73 2.33 9.70 17.00
N SER A 74 2.97 8.55 17.23
CA SER A 74 4.42 8.42 17.26
C SER A 74 4.81 7.13 16.51
N LEU A 75 5.50 7.27 15.37
CA LEU A 75 5.88 6.15 14.50
C LEU A 75 7.37 6.17 14.21
N GLU A 76 7.97 4.98 14.08
CA GLU A 76 9.35 4.82 13.66
C GLU A 76 9.43 4.80 12.13
N SER A 77 10.43 5.47 11.58
CA SER A 77 10.73 5.46 10.15
C SER A 77 11.72 4.36 9.75
N TYR A 78 11.88 4.22 8.43
CA TYR A 78 12.78 3.23 7.85
C TYR A 78 14.25 3.41 8.29
N ASP A 79 14.73 4.65 8.48
CA ASP A 79 16.07 4.96 8.97
C ASP A 79 16.21 4.86 10.50
N GLY A 80 15.11 4.57 11.21
CA GLY A 80 15.07 4.44 12.68
C GLY A 80 14.72 5.72 13.43
N SER A 81 14.51 6.83 12.73
CA SER A 81 14.06 8.09 13.34
C SER A 81 12.62 7.97 13.85
N GLN A 82 12.32 8.65 14.97
CA GLN A 82 10.95 8.72 15.50
C GLN A 82 10.26 9.99 15.02
N TYR A 83 9.03 9.84 14.54
CA TYR A 83 8.17 10.94 14.13
C TYR A 83 6.93 10.98 15.01
N LYS A 84 6.84 12.00 15.87
CA LYS A 84 5.66 12.28 16.68
C LYS A 84 4.97 13.53 16.13
N LEU A 85 3.69 13.43 15.77
CA LEU A 85 2.99 14.53 15.11
C LEU A 85 2.96 15.80 15.96
N SER A 86 2.73 15.68 17.28
CA SER A 86 2.72 16.83 18.19
C SER A 86 4.05 17.60 18.26
N ASP A 87 5.17 16.94 17.92
CA ASP A 87 6.51 17.55 17.90
C ASP A 87 6.80 18.28 16.56
N LEU A 88 5.91 18.13 15.58
CA LEU A 88 6.02 18.74 14.25
C LEU A 88 5.28 20.07 14.12
N LYS A 89 4.72 20.60 15.22
CA LYS A 89 4.08 21.92 15.22
C LYS A 89 5.02 23.00 14.65
N GLY A 90 4.45 23.92 13.90
CA GLY A 90 5.20 24.93 13.16
C GLY A 90 5.61 24.53 11.76
N LYS A 91 5.36 23.25 11.37
CA LYS A 91 5.55 22.74 10.00
C LYS A 91 4.24 22.27 9.41
N ASN A 92 4.05 22.46 8.11
CA ASN A 92 3.01 21.73 7.39
C ASN A 92 3.43 20.27 7.28
N VAL A 93 2.50 19.34 7.49
CA VAL A 93 2.75 17.90 7.43
C VAL A 93 1.79 17.28 6.43
N LEU A 94 2.33 16.59 5.43
CA LEU A 94 1.57 15.82 4.47
C LEU A 94 1.70 14.33 4.79
N LEU A 95 0.61 13.70 5.17
CA LEU A 95 0.54 12.26 5.39
C LEU A 95 0.03 11.58 4.11
N PHE A 96 0.72 10.54 3.68
CA PHE A 96 0.30 9.65 2.62
C PHE A 96 0.13 8.24 3.16
N PHE A 97 -1.11 7.85 3.43
CA PHE A 97 -1.45 6.48 3.79
C PHE A 97 -1.52 5.61 2.54
N ASN A 98 -0.99 4.38 2.62
CA ASN A 98 -0.94 3.50 1.47
C ASN A 98 -0.84 2.02 1.86
N GLU A 99 -1.18 1.11 0.93
CA GLU A 99 -1.13 -0.34 1.13
C GLU A 99 0.30 -0.92 1.11
N GLY A 100 1.33 -0.07 1.05
CA GLY A 100 2.72 -0.50 1.12
C GLY A 100 3.12 -1.50 0.04
N LEU A 101 3.60 -2.67 0.44
CA LEU A 101 4.05 -3.73 -0.47
C LEU A 101 2.96 -4.24 -1.41
N MET A 102 1.68 -4.14 -1.01
CA MET A 102 0.56 -4.65 -1.80
C MET A 102 0.15 -3.70 -2.93
N CYS A 103 0.59 -2.44 -2.91
CA CYS A 103 0.19 -1.39 -3.86
C CYS A 103 1.27 -1.08 -4.91
N TYR A 104 1.98 -2.08 -5.40
CA TYR A 104 2.91 -1.91 -6.53
C TYR A 104 2.13 -1.95 -7.86
N PRO A 105 2.42 -1.05 -8.83
CA PRO A 105 3.43 0.03 -8.77
C PRO A 105 2.90 1.38 -8.27
N ALA A 106 1.59 1.55 -8.08
CA ALA A 106 0.95 2.86 -7.92
C ALA A 106 1.47 3.63 -6.69
N CYS A 107 1.35 3.05 -5.47
CA CYS A 107 1.82 3.71 -4.26
C CYS A 107 3.35 3.91 -4.27
N TRP A 108 4.10 2.97 -4.83
CA TRP A 108 5.56 3.07 -4.92
C TRP A 108 5.99 4.22 -5.82
N ASN A 109 5.30 4.43 -6.95
CA ASN A 109 5.55 5.56 -7.84
C ASN A 109 5.29 6.90 -7.13
N GLN A 110 4.21 6.99 -6.34
CA GLN A 110 3.92 8.18 -5.56
C GLN A 110 5.00 8.44 -4.51
N ILE A 111 5.43 7.41 -3.75
CA ILE A 111 6.50 7.52 -2.74
C ILE A 111 7.81 7.98 -3.38
N ALA A 112 8.21 7.36 -4.49
CA ALA A 112 9.40 7.74 -5.22
C ALA A 112 9.33 9.17 -5.80
N ALA A 113 8.13 9.61 -6.20
CA ALA A 113 7.91 10.98 -6.65
C ALA A 113 8.08 11.98 -5.51
N PHE A 114 7.61 11.68 -4.30
CA PHE A 114 7.85 12.53 -3.12
C PHE A 114 9.34 12.67 -2.81
N GLY A 115 10.10 11.59 -2.86
CA GLY A 115 11.54 11.62 -2.59
C GLY A 115 12.35 12.47 -3.57
N LYS A 116 11.80 12.79 -4.75
CA LYS A 116 12.45 13.60 -5.79
C LYS A 116 11.96 15.06 -5.80
N ASP A 117 10.85 15.37 -5.12
CA ASP A 117 10.19 16.66 -5.15
C ASP A 117 10.73 17.59 -4.06
N LYS A 118 11.77 18.35 -4.42
CA LYS A 118 12.39 19.30 -3.51
C LYS A 118 11.45 20.45 -3.14
N GLU A 119 10.64 20.94 -4.09
CA GLU A 119 9.75 22.07 -3.84
C GLU A 119 8.68 21.70 -2.81
N LEU A 120 8.09 20.52 -2.91
CA LEU A 120 7.13 20.04 -1.92
C LEU A 120 7.83 19.81 -0.56
N ALA A 121 9.02 19.21 -0.55
CA ALA A 121 9.80 18.95 0.66
C ALA A 121 10.24 20.23 1.40
N ASP A 122 10.47 21.34 0.69
CA ASP A 122 10.79 22.64 1.28
C ASP A 122 9.57 23.27 1.99
N LYS A 123 8.35 22.90 1.60
CA LYS A 123 7.11 23.53 2.09
C LYS A 123 6.30 22.65 3.07
N ALA A 124 6.48 21.34 3.02
CA ALA A 124 5.83 20.39 3.91
C ALA A 124 6.71 19.18 4.21
N LEU A 125 6.65 18.70 5.45
CA LEU A 125 7.22 17.40 5.79
C LEU A 125 6.29 16.31 5.27
N VAL A 126 6.77 15.48 4.34
CA VAL A 126 5.99 14.37 3.78
C VAL A 126 6.32 13.07 4.51
N LEU A 127 5.30 12.43 5.08
CA LEU A 127 5.39 11.13 5.75
C LEU A 127 4.55 10.09 5.02
N ASN A 128 5.19 9.06 4.48
CA ASN A 128 4.50 7.90 3.90
C ASN A 128 4.21 6.92 5.03
N ILE A 129 2.95 6.56 5.22
CA ILE A 129 2.49 5.68 6.30
C ILE A 129 2.02 4.36 5.71
N THR A 130 2.68 3.28 6.10
CA THR A 130 2.29 1.92 5.70
C THR A 130 2.11 1.02 6.93
N THR A 131 1.27 0.00 6.79
CA THR A 131 1.07 -1.02 7.83
C THR A 131 2.02 -2.22 7.69
N ASP A 132 2.94 -2.18 6.74
CA ASP A 132 4.02 -3.15 6.65
C ASP A 132 4.98 -3.04 7.85
N SER A 133 5.70 -4.12 8.13
CA SER A 133 6.82 -4.04 9.04
C SER A 133 8.06 -3.46 8.34
N LYS A 134 8.94 -2.84 9.13
CA LYS A 134 10.21 -2.30 8.65
C LYS A 134 11.06 -3.35 7.90
N ASP A 135 11.09 -4.58 8.41
CA ASP A 135 11.86 -5.67 7.78
C ASP A 135 11.29 -6.03 6.39
N ARG A 136 9.97 -6.10 6.27
CA ARG A 136 9.33 -6.35 4.97
C ARG A 136 9.51 -5.18 4.00
N TRP A 137 9.52 -3.95 4.50
CA TRP A 137 9.76 -2.76 3.67
C TRP A 137 11.14 -2.76 3.01
N LYS A 138 12.13 -3.38 3.65
CA LYS A 138 13.46 -3.59 3.08
C LYS A 138 13.42 -4.32 1.72
N GLU A 139 12.46 -5.22 1.53
CA GLU A 139 12.25 -5.89 0.24
C GLU A 139 11.82 -4.90 -0.86
N ALA A 140 10.93 -3.94 -0.52
CA ALA A 140 10.51 -2.90 -1.45
C ALA A 140 11.68 -2.01 -1.86
N VAL A 141 12.48 -1.54 -0.88
CA VAL A 141 13.67 -0.71 -1.12
C VAL A 141 14.71 -1.46 -1.96
N THR A 142 14.84 -2.79 -1.77
CA THR A 142 15.74 -3.60 -2.61
C THR A 142 15.27 -3.65 -4.06
N LYS A 143 13.97 -3.71 -4.30
CA LYS A 143 13.37 -3.74 -5.65
C LYS A 143 13.33 -2.37 -6.32
N MET A 144 13.14 -1.32 -5.54
CA MET A 144 13.05 0.07 -5.99
C MET A 144 13.80 0.99 -5.01
N PRO A 145 15.12 1.16 -5.17
CA PRO A 145 15.96 1.94 -4.25
C PRO A 145 15.51 3.39 -4.04
N GLU A 146 14.81 3.98 -5.02
CA GLU A 146 14.25 5.33 -4.94
C GLU A 146 13.27 5.53 -3.78
N LEU A 147 12.66 4.45 -3.27
CA LEU A 147 11.78 4.51 -2.09
C LEU A 147 12.50 4.98 -0.83
N SER A 148 13.83 4.77 -0.76
CA SER A 148 14.64 5.22 0.38
C SER A 148 14.85 6.74 0.42
N SER A 149 14.55 7.46 -0.65
CA SER A 149 14.64 8.93 -0.69
C SER A 149 13.45 9.64 -0.04
N ALA A 150 12.39 8.91 0.27
CA ALA A 150 11.19 9.41 0.94
C ALA A 150 11.10 8.88 2.38
N ILE A 151 10.54 9.66 3.29
CA ILE A 151 10.37 9.23 4.68
C ILE A 151 9.19 8.28 4.75
N THR A 152 9.44 7.00 5.08
CA THR A 152 8.40 6.00 5.30
C THR A 152 8.38 5.60 6.76
N VAL A 153 7.22 5.70 7.40
CA VAL A 153 6.95 5.35 8.80
C VAL A 153 5.97 4.17 8.90
N PHE A 154 6.06 3.38 9.96
CA PHE A 154 5.38 2.09 10.06
C PHE A 154 4.28 2.09 11.13
N ASP A 155 3.04 1.91 10.70
CA ASP A 155 1.83 1.74 11.52
C ASP A 155 1.43 0.25 11.55
N ALA A 156 2.33 -0.63 11.99
CA ALA A 156 2.17 -2.08 11.90
C ALA A 156 0.94 -2.60 12.68
N ASP A 157 0.55 -1.93 13.75
CA ASP A 157 -0.65 -2.25 14.55
C ASP A 157 -1.91 -1.53 14.06
N ARG A 158 -1.82 -0.72 13.01
CA ARG A 158 -2.92 0.01 12.36
C ARG A 158 -3.66 1.02 13.26
N LYS A 159 -3.07 1.41 14.37
CA LYS A 159 -3.71 2.36 15.29
C LYS A 159 -3.89 3.74 14.66
N VAL A 160 -2.86 4.22 13.97
CA VAL A 160 -2.91 5.52 13.29
C VAL A 160 -3.88 5.46 12.11
N SER A 161 -3.80 4.43 11.27
CA SER A 161 -4.73 4.21 10.16
C SER A 161 -6.19 4.13 10.62
N ASN A 162 -6.46 3.51 11.78
CA ASN A 162 -7.79 3.48 12.38
C ASN A 162 -8.22 4.87 12.88
N ALA A 163 -7.35 5.60 13.58
CA ALA A 163 -7.66 6.92 14.11
C ALA A 163 -7.99 7.93 13.00
N TYR A 164 -7.34 7.79 11.84
CA TYR A 164 -7.61 8.60 10.65
C TYR A 164 -8.75 8.05 9.77
N GLY A 165 -9.33 6.90 10.09
CA GLY A 165 -10.45 6.32 9.37
C GLY A 165 -10.12 5.85 7.94
N VAL A 166 -8.84 5.58 7.64
CA VAL A 166 -8.38 5.32 6.25
C VAL A 166 -8.42 3.85 5.83
N LEU A 167 -8.76 2.92 6.74
CA LEU A 167 -8.78 1.49 6.43
C LEU A 167 -9.98 1.04 5.60
N LYS A 168 -11.06 1.83 5.55
CA LYS A 168 -12.31 1.45 4.87
C LYS A 168 -12.67 2.37 3.71
N LEU A 169 -11.71 3.11 3.20
CA LEU A 169 -11.91 4.03 2.09
C LEU A 169 -12.00 3.29 0.75
N GLU A 170 -12.53 3.98 -0.26
CA GLU A 170 -12.77 3.39 -1.56
C GLU A 170 -11.48 3.00 -2.28
N SER A 171 -10.40 3.79 -2.12
CA SER A 171 -9.10 3.50 -2.72
C SER A 171 -8.41 2.26 -2.15
N SER A 172 -8.84 1.74 -0.98
CA SER A 172 -8.28 0.50 -0.44
C SER A 172 -8.81 -0.72 -1.19
N MET A 173 -7.92 -1.52 -1.74
CA MET A 173 -8.23 -2.82 -2.34
C MET A 173 -8.44 -3.91 -1.27
N HIS A 174 -7.88 -3.71 -0.07
CA HIS A 174 -7.93 -4.63 1.05
C HIS A 174 -8.61 -3.97 2.28
N ARG A 175 -9.82 -3.42 2.05
CA ARG A 175 -10.58 -2.68 3.06
C ARG A 175 -10.64 -3.41 4.40
N GLY A 176 -10.39 -2.67 5.48
CA GLY A 176 -10.32 -3.18 6.85
C GLY A 176 -8.94 -3.74 7.24
N GLN A 177 -8.04 -3.97 6.28
CA GLN A 177 -6.70 -4.49 6.54
C GLN A 177 -5.60 -3.48 6.25
N PHE A 178 -5.70 -2.76 5.12
CA PHE A 178 -4.70 -1.79 4.68
C PHE A 178 -5.37 -0.46 4.34
N PRO A 179 -4.68 0.68 4.58
CA PRO A 179 -5.16 1.97 4.12
C PRO A 179 -4.99 2.06 2.60
N GLY A 180 -5.94 2.73 1.93
CA GLY A 180 -5.83 2.98 0.50
C GLY A 180 -4.84 4.09 0.15
N HIS A 181 -4.92 4.60 -1.08
CA HIS A 181 -4.08 5.67 -1.59
C HIS A 181 -4.64 7.04 -1.14
N THR A 182 -4.31 7.45 0.10
CA THR A 182 -5.02 8.51 0.83
C THR A 182 -4.09 9.59 1.34
N TYR A 183 -4.48 10.86 1.19
CA TYR A 183 -3.71 12.01 1.62
C TYR A 183 -4.42 12.78 2.72
N VAL A 184 -3.63 13.29 3.68
CA VAL A 184 -4.07 14.22 4.74
C VAL A 184 -3.02 15.31 4.86
N LEU A 185 -3.41 16.57 4.65
CA LEU A 185 -2.54 17.73 4.85
C LEU A 185 -2.91 18.44 6.15
N ILE A 186 -1.92 18.64 6.99
CA ILE A 186 -2.02 19.24 8.32
C ILE A 186 -1.22 20.54 8.33
N ASP A 187 -1.81 21.61 8.85
CA ASP A 187 -1.17 22.90 8.96
C ASP A 187 -0.19 22.98 10.15
N LYS A 188 0.47 24.14 10.29
CA LYS A 188 1.46 24.42 11.35
C LYS A 188 0.87 24.37 12.77
N GLU A 189 -0.42 24.56 12.91
CA GLU A 189 -1.18 24.51 14.16
C GLU A 189 -1.60 23.07 14.52
N GLY A 190 -1.43 22.11 13.60
CA GLY A 190 -1.82 20.71 13.76
C GLY A 190 -3.27 20.44 13.37
N VAL A 191 -3.88 21.30 12.55
CA VAL A 191 -5.26 21.16 12.06
C VAL A 191 -5.26 20.58 10.65
N VAL A 192 -6.13 19.62 10.38
CA VAL A 192 -6.31 19.03 9.04
C VAL A 192 -6.96 20.06 8.10
N ARG A 193 -6.31 20.37 6.99
CA ARG A 193 -6.79 21.36 6.02
C ARG A 193 -7.15 20.79 4.65
N PHE A 194 -6.67 19.59 4.35
CA PHE A 194 -7.04 18.89 3.12
C PHE A 194 -7.02 17.39 3.37
N ILE A 195 -7.98 16.70 2.76
CA ILE A 195 -8.08 15.25 2.74
C ILE A 195 -8.43 14.78 1.33
N LYS A 196 -7.87 13.66 0.91
CA LYS A 196 -8.19 13.06 -0.39
C LYS A 196 -8.05 11.54 -0.34
N ASP A 197 -9.12 10.83 -0.68
CA ASP A 197 -9.10 9.42 -1.02
C ASP A 197 -8.96 9.29 -2.55
N ASP A 198 -7.78 8.87 -3.04
CA ASP A 198 -7.49 8.83 -4.47
C ASP A 198 -7.70 7.45 -5.08
N VAL A 199 -8.91 7.16 -5.51
CA VAL A 199 -9.26 5.91 -6.19
C VAL A 199 -8.53 5.70 -7.52
N GLN A 200 -7.98 6.75 -8.11
CA GLN A 200 -7.19 6.66 -9.35
C GLN A 200 -5.74 6.24 -9.07
N MET A 201 -5.31 6.32 -7.82
CA MET A 201 -3.95 5.98 -7.37
C MET A 201 -2.85 6.62 -8.23
N ALA A 202 -3.05 7.88 -8.63
CA ALA A 202 -2.12 8.62 -9.48
C ALA A 202 -1.04 9.34 -8.67
N VAL A 203 0.05 9.74 -9.33
CA VAL A 203 1.03 10.66 -8.74
C VAL A 203 0.43 12.06 -8.67
N ARG A 204 0.35 12.64 -7.45
CA ARG A 204 -0.38 13.88 -7.15
C ARG A 204 0.51 15.04 -6.69
N ASN A 205 1.81 14.98 -6.84
CA ASN A 205 2.75 15.99 -6.33
C ASN A 205 2.32 17.42 -6.66
N LYS A 206 1.92 17.69 -7.91
CA LYS A 206 1.49 19.03 -8.33
C LYS A 206 0.25 19.50 -7.58
N GLU A 207 -0.79 18.66 -7.50
CA GLU A 207 -2.03 18.96 -6.77
C GLU A 207 -1.75 19.21 -5.28
N LEU A 208 -0.93 18.34 -4.67
CA LEU A 208 -0.57 18.45 -3.27
C LEU A 208 0.25 19.70 -2.96
N LEU A 209 1.16 20.09 -3.87
CA LEU A 209 1.91 21.33 -3.76
C LEU A 209 0.99 22.57 -3.83
N GLU A 210 -0.03 22.54 -4.69
CA GLU A 210 -1.04 23.59 -4.77
C GLU A 210 -1.81 23.71 -3.44
N GLU A 211 -2.18 22.59 -2.81
CA GLU A 211 -2.85 22.59 -1.50
C GLU A 211 -1.94 23.12 -0.38
N VAL A 212 -0.67 22.70 -0.36
CA VAL A 212 0.32 23.19 0.62
C VAL A 212 0.52 24.73 0.47
N ASN A 213 0.55 25.23 -0.75
CA ASN A 213 0.71 26.67 -1.02
C ASN A 213 -0.43 27.52 -0.46
N LYS A 214 -1.67 26.99 -0.42
CA LYS A 214 -2.83 27.66 0.20
C LYS A 214 -2.66 27.87 1.71
N LEU A 215 -1.86 27.04 2.38
CA LEU A 215 -1.58 27.18 3.82
C LEU A 215 -0.54 28.25 4.14
N SER A 216 0.17 28.74 3.12
CA SER A 216 1.23 29.74 3.27
C SER A 216 0.76 31.14 2.94
N SER A 217 -0.51 31.29 2.55
CA SER A 217 -1.19 32.56 2.24
C SER A 217 -1.90 33.08 3.48
#